data_d316622bf108b29305757ad246b637cc
#
_entry.id   d316622bf108b29305757ad246b637cc
#
_cell.length_a   1.000
_cell.length_b   1.000
_cell.length_c   1.000
_cell.angle_alpha   90.00
_cell.angle_beta   90.00
_cell.angle_gamma   90.00
#
_symmetry.space_group_name_H-M   'P 1'
#
loop_
_entity.id
_entity.type
_entity.pdbx_description
1 polymer ?
#
loop_
_entity_poly.entity_id
_entity_poly.type
_entity_poly.pdbx_seq_one_letter_code
_entity_poly.pdbx_strand_id
1 'polypeptide(L)'
;FLYYADLYRKLIHRSERLYSKHLLKIPLPHYIVFYNGSEKELAEERRILRLSDAFETDTGAGEYEWTATMININSGKNQSIMDSCHVLYEYAVFVAKIKKYRDSMELKEAIDLTVRECIEENILRDFLEQHRREVCDMCLTEFDEKKYEDVLREEGREEGLAEGRSEERKTLLEIVQKLKEGKTPEQLVADGMEKESVDSAIMLRKLL
;
A
#
# COMPACT_ATOMS: atom_id res chain seq x y z
N PHE A 1 11.36 -3.27 -10.74
CA PHE A 1 11.97 -4.24 -11.66
C PHE A 1 11.97 -3.73 -13.10
N LEU A 2 10.81 -3.53 -13.74
CA LEU A 2 10.71 -3.12 -15.16
C LEU A 2 11.46 -1.82 -15.45
N TYR A 3 11.33 -0.82 -14.60
CA TYR A 3 12.03 0.46 -14.74
C TYR A 3 13.56 0.30 -14.79
N TYR A 4 14.10 -0.57 -13.93
CA TYR A 4 15.54 -0.83 -13.90
C TYR A 4 16.02 -1.66 -15.08
N ALA A 5 15.22 -2.58 -15.57
CA ALA A 5 15.54 -3.31 -16.79
C ALA A 5 15.74 -2.35 -17.97
N ASP A 6 14.94 -1.29 -18.07
CA ASP A 6 15.11 -0.25 -19.09
C ASP A 6 16.37 0.59 -18.88
N LEU A 7 16.72 0.94 -17.64
CA LEU A 7 17.95 1.66 -17.35
C LEU A 7 19.17 0.82 -17.74
N TYR A 8 19.24 -0.43 -17.31
CA TYR A 8 20.32 -1.32 -17.68
C TYR A 8 20.38 -1.59 -19.17
N ARG A 9 19.23 -1.74 -19.85
CA ARG A 9 19.20 -1.86 -21.30
C ARG A 9 19.86 -0.66 -21.98
N LYS A 10 19.58 0.57 -21.53
CA LYS A 10 20.22 1.78 -22.05
C LYS A 10 21.72 1.83 -21.79
N LEU A 11 22.17 1.38 -20.61
CA LEU A 11 23.60 1.30 -20.27
C LEU A 11 24.32 0.24 -21.11
N ILE A 12 23.72 -0.94 -21.28
CA ILE A 12 24.28 -2.07 -21.99
C ILE A 12 24.28 -1.81 -23.50
N HIS A 13 23.23 -1.22 -24.07
CA HIS A 13 23.13 -0.91 -25.50
C HIS A 13 24.22 0.05 -26.00
N ARG A 14 24.79 0.84 -25.12
CA ARG A 14 25.94 1.72 -25.42
C ARG A 14 27.28 0.98 -25.34
N SER A 15 27.28 -0.29 -24.94
CA SER A 15 28.50 -1.09 -24.78
C SER A 15 28.65 -2.03 -25.97
N GLU A 16 29.63 -1.79 -26.81
CA GLU A 16 30.04 -2.71 -27.89
C GLU A 16 30.54 -4.09 -27.37
N ARG A 17 30.67 -4.23 -26.02
CA ARG A 17 31.18 -5.42 -25.36
C ARG A 17 30.13 -6.47 -25.00
N LEU A 18 28.86 -6.25 -25.31
CA LEU A 18 27.75 -7.16 -24.94
C LEU A 18 28.01 -8.59 -25.46
N TYR A 19 28.62 -8.74 -26.61
CA TYR A 19 28.96 -10.04 -27.24
C TYR A 19 30.42 -10.44 -27.05
N SER A 20 31.17 -9.78 -26.19
CA SER A 20 32.55 -10.12 -25.91
C SER A 20 32.66 -11.29 -24.92
N LYS A 21 33.81 -11.97 -24.90
CA LYS A 21 34.10 -13.02 -23.90
C LYS A 21 34.40 -12.47 -22.50
N HIS A 22 34.40 -11.15 -22.32
CA HIS A 22 34.75 -10.52 -21.07
C HIS A 22 33.46 -10.14 -20.31
N LEU A 23 33.48 -10.35 -18.99
CA LEU A 23 32.38 -9.94 -18.12
C LEU A 23 32.16 -8.42 -18.22
N LEU A 24 30.96 -8.01 -18.61
CA LEU A 24 30.56 -6.63 -18.58
C LEU A 24 30.23 -6.22 -17.14
N LYS A 25 30.99 -5.29 -16.59
CA LYS A 25 30.72 -4.73 -15.27
C LYS A 25 29.63 -3.65 -15.40
N ILE A 26 28.59 -3.77 -14.58
CA ILE A 26 27.49 -2.81 -14.48
C ILE A 26 27.45 -2.20 -13.07
N PRO A 27 26.94 -0.97 -12.90
CA PRO A 27 26.79 -0.35 -11.60
C PRO A 27 25.88 -1.18 -10.68
N LEU A 28 26.22 -1.24 -9.39
CA LEU A 28 25.35 -1.86 -8.39
C LEU A 28 24.12 -0.98 -8.18
N PRO A 29 22.89 -1.51 -8.33
CA PRO A 29 21.69 -0.74 -8.09
C PRO A 29 21.40 -0.64 -6.59
N HIS A 30 20.96 0.54 -6.15
CA HIS A 30 20.38 0.77 -4.84
C HIS A 30 18.93 1.21 -5.01
N TYR A 31 17.99 0.44 -4.44
CA TYR A 31 16.57 0.71 -4.55
C TYR A 31 16.11 1.42 -3.30
N ILE A 32 15.63 2.65 -3.47
CA ILE A 32 15.09 3.47 -2.39
C ILE A 32 13.66 3.88 -2.78
N VAL A 33 12.72 3.69 -1.86
CA VAL A 33 11.33 4.13 -1.97
C VAL A 33 11.09 5.15 -0.87
N PHE A 34 10.76 6.38 -1.25
CA PHE A 34 10.28 7.39 -0.31
C PHE A 34 8.79 7.19 -0.08
N TYR A 35 8.44 6.86 1.17
CA TYR A 35 7.06 6.62 1.56
C TYR A 35 6.47 7.87 2.20
N ASN A 36 5.41 8.37 1.60
CA ASN A 36 4.60 9.49 2.08
C ASN A 36 3.13 9.12 2.30
N GLY A 37 2.81 7.84 2.41
CA GLY A 37 1.46 7.33 2.61
C GLY A 37 0.86 7.62 3.99
N SER A 38 -0.16 6.85 4.38
CA SER A 38 -0.81 6.99 5.69
C SER A 38 0.13 6.59 6.84
N GLU A 39 0.18 7.40 7.91
CA GLU A 39 0.94 7.06 9.11
C GLU A 39 0.45 5.78 9.80
N LYS A 40 -0.83 5.43 9.61
CA LYS A 40 -1.42 4.20 10.16
C LYS A 40 -0.84 2.94 9.52
N GLU A 41 -0.41 3.02 8.26
CA GLU A 41 0.12 1.89 7.50
C GLU A 41 1.59 1.64 7.77
N LEU A 42 2.37 2.69 8.05
CA LEU A 42 3.81 2.59 8.31
C LEU A 42 4.22 3.45 9.51
N ALA A 43 4.24 2.84 10.69
CA ALA A 43 4.75 3.51 11.90
C ALA A 43 6.29 3.60 11.93
N GLU A 44 6.97 2.70 11.23
CA GLU A 44 8.42 2.59 11.19
C GLU A 44 9.06 3.70 10.35
N GLU A 45 10.27 4.10 10.71
CA GLU A 45 11.05 5.06 9.93
C GLU A 45 11.58 4.44 8.63
N ARG A 46 11.95 3.16 8.67
CA ARG A 46 12.50 2.41 7.55
C ARG A 46 11.98 0.97 7.54
N ARG A 47 11.79 0.43 6.34
CA ARG A 47 11.44 -0.96 6.11
C ARG A 47 12.22 -1.51 4.91
N ILE A 48 12.68 -2.73 5.02
CA ILE A 48 13.22 -3.47 3.87
C ILE A 48 12.07 -4.20 3.18
N LEU A 49 11.86 -3.88 1.92
CA LEU A 49 10.94 -4.59 1.05
C LEU A 49 11.72 -5.69 0.32
N ARG A 50 11.16 -6.88 0.25
CA ARG A 50 11.75 -8.04 -0.41
C ARG A 50 10.86 -8.47 -1.56
N LEU A 51 11.45 -8.80 -2.70
CA LEU A 51 10.70 -9.31 -3.84
C LEU A 51 10.06 -10.67 -3.52
N SER A 52 10.72 -11.49 -2.70
CA SER A 52 10.19 -12.78 -2.25
C SER A 52 8.85 -12.66 -1.50
N ASP A 53 8.58 -11.54 -0.83
CA ASP A 53 7.31 -11.30 -0.12
C ASP A 53 6.10 -11.20 -1.07
N ALA A 54 6.35 -11.01 -2.38
CA ALA A 54 5.32 -10.89 -3.42
C ALA A 54 5.09 -12.19 -4.21
N PHE A 55 5.80 -13.27 -3.91
CA PHE A 55 5.61 -14.54 -4.62
C PHE A 55 4.42 -15.31 -4.03
N GLU A 56 3.61 -15.92 -4.88
CA GLU A 56 2.46 -16.73 -4.48
C GLU A 56 2.85 -17.98 -3.67
N THR A 57 4.08 -18.47 -3.86
CA THR A 57 4.59 -19.65 -3.15
C THR A 57 5.84 -19.26 -2.36
N ASP A 58 5.88 -19.68 -1.09
CA ASP A 58 7.10 -19.58 -0.29
C ASP A 58 8.11 -20.60 -0.80
N THR A 59 9.07 -20.12 -1.59
CA THR A 59 10.15 -20.96 -2.14
C THR A 59 11.33 -21.12 -1.17
N GLY A 60 11.21 -20.62 0.05
CA GLY A 60 12.34 -20.48 0.97
C GLY A 60 13.31 -19.37 0.53
N ALA A 61 14.49 -19.31 1.10
CA ALA A 61 15.54 -18.37 0.68
C ALA A 61 15.92 -18.67 -0.78
N GLY A 62 15.19 -18.02 -1.69
CA GLY A 62 15.36 -18.23 -3.13
C GLY A 62 16.76 -17.83 -3.60
N GLU A 63 17.20 -18.43 -4.69
CA GLU A 63 18.45 -18.06 -5.35
C GLU A 63 18.43 -16.60 -5.88
N TYR A 64 17.25 -15.99 -5.94
CA TYR A 64 17.04 -14.65 -6.47
C TYR A 64 16.22 -13.79 -5.51
N GLU A 65 16.85 -12.76 -4.98
CA GLU A 65 16.22 -11.78 -4.09
C GLU A 65 16.55 -10.35 -4.52
N TRP A 66 15.54 -9.50 -4.55
CA TRP A 66 15.71 -8.06 -4.67
C TRP A 66 15.16 -7.37 -3.44
N THR A 67 15.92 -6.44 -2.91
CA THR A 67 15.51 -5.66 -1.76
C THR A 67 15.44 -4.18 -2.13
N ALA A 68 14.44 -3.49 -1.59
CA ALA A 68 14.36 -2.03 -1.61
C ALA A 68 14.27 -1.50 -0.19
N THR A 69 14.93 -0.38 0.07
CA THR A 69 14.79 0.32 1.35
C THR A 69 13.67 1.33 1.24
N MET A 70 12.57 1.10 1.95
CA MET A 70 11.52 2.09 2.13
C MET A 70 11.91 3.04 3.26
N ILE A 71 11.83 4.34 2.99
CA ILE A 71 12.15 5.42 3.92
C ILE A 71 10.88 6.25 4.10
N ASN A 72 10.37 6.30 5.33
CA ASN A 72 9.21 7.10 5.68
C ASN A 72 9.60 8.58 5.75
N ILE A 73 9.03 9.39 4.85
CA ILE A 73 9.29 10.83 4.76
C ILE A 73 8.15 11.68 5.33
N ASN A 74 7.20 11.08 6.04
CA ASN A 74 6.18 11.84 6.75
C ASN A 74 6.80 12.70 7.85
N SER A 75 6.08 13.75 8.24
CA SER A 75 6.54 14.70 9.27
C SER A 75 6.99 13.99 10.56
N GLY A 76 8.13 14.39 11.09
CA GLY A 76 8.71 13.81 12.31
C GLY A 76 9.42 12.46 12.12
N LYS A 77 9.55 11.96 10.88
CA LYS A 77 10.29 10.74 10.56
C LYS A 77 11.62 11.06 9.88
N ASN A 78 12.61 10.17 10.09
CA ASN A 78 13.93 10.24 9.43
C ASN A 78 14.56 11.64 9.43
N GLN A 79 14.53 12.35 10.56
CA GLN A 79 14.98 13.74 10.68
C GLN A 79 16.40 13.94 10.15
N SER A 80 17.31 13.00 10.41
CA SER A 80 18.71 13.08 9.93
C SER A 80 18.84 13.13 8.41
N ILE A 81 17.93 12.48 7.69
CA ILE A 81 17.87 12.51 6.22
C ILE A 81 17.30 13.86 5.77
N MET A 82 16.24 14.34 6.44
CA MET A 82 15.62 15.62 6.15
C MET A 82 16.59 16.79 6.35
N ASP A 83 17.40 16.76 7.42
CA ASP A 83 18.43 17.75 7.71
C ASP A 83 19.56 17.71 6.67
N SER A 84 19.85 16.52 6.12
CA SER A 84 20.92 16.34 5.12
C SER A 84 20.47 16.64 3.70
N CYS A 85 19.16 16.58 3.42
CA CYS A 85 18.58 16.79 2.09
C CYS A 85 17.41 17.76 2.14
N HIS A 86 17.73 19.04 2.06
CA HIS A 86 16.74 20.12 2.18
C HIS A 86 15.59 20.01 1.15
N VAL A 87 15.91 19.63 -0.08
CA VAL A 87 14.88 19.42 -1.13
C VAL A 87 13.90 18.32 -0.77
N LEU A 88 14.37 17.23 -0.14
CA LEU A 88 13.50 16.16 0.32
C LEU A 88 12.59 16.60 1.47
N TYR A 89 13.14 17.43 2.38
CA TYR A 89 12.35 18.05 3.43
C TYR A 89 11.24 18.95 2.85
N GLU A 90 11.60 19.84 1.92
CA GLU A 90 10.64 20.72 1.27
C GLU A 90 9.55 19.94 0.52
N TYR A 91 9.92 18.85 -0.16
CA TYR A 91 8.96 17.93 -0.80
C TYR A 91 8.01 17.29 0.22
N ALA A 92 8.54 16.81 1.36
CA ALA A 92 7.71 16.24 2.43
C ALA A 92 6.71 17.26 2.99
N VAL A 93 7.14 18.51 3.18
CA VAL A 93 6.26 19.61 3.61
C VAL A 93 5.18 19.91 2.56
N PHE A 94 5.54 19.97 1.30
CA PHE A 94 4.60 20.18 0.19
C PHE A 94 3.50 19.11 0.16
N VAL A 95 3.89 17.83 0.23
CA VAL A 95 2.92 16.72 0.25
C VAL A 95 2.04 16.74 1.51
N ALA A 96 2.62 17.05 2.68
CA ALA A 96 1.86 17.17 3.92
C ALA A 96 0.80 18.27 3.86
N LYS A 97 1.10 19.41 3.23
CA LYS A 97 0.14 20.50 3.02
C LYS A 97 -1.01 20.07 2.11
N ILE A 98 -0.74 19.39 0.97
CA ILE A 98 -1.79 18.87 0.09
C ILE A 98 -2.73 17.94 0.87
N LYS A 99 -2.18 16.99 1.64
CA LYS A 99 -2.97 16.05 2.46
C LYS A 99 -3.87 16.80 3.44
N LYS A 100 -3.32 17.79 4.15
CA LYS A 100 -4.05 18.61 5.12
C LYS A 100 -5.23 19.35 4.47
N TYR A 101 -5.01 19.97 3.32
CA TYR A 101 -6.04 20.76 2.65
C TYR A 101 -7.08 19.89 1.96
N ARG A 102 -6.69 18.73 1.42
CA ARG A 102 -7.63 17.77 0.83
C ARG A 102 -8.72 17.30 1.78
N ASP A 103 -8.45 17.28 3.08
CA ASP A 103 -9.45 16.88 4.08
C ASP A 103 -10.60 17.90 4.23
N SER A 104 -10.40 19.14 3.75
CA SER A 104 -11.37 20.25 3.95
C SER A 104 -11.85 20.92 2.66
N MET A 105 -11.24 20.63 1.51
CA MET A 105 -11.58 21.23 0.22
C MET A 105 -11.34 20.27 -0.94
N GLU A 106 -11.83 20.63 -2.12
CA GLU A 106 -11.60 19.87 -3.36
C GLU A 106 -10.11 19.77 -3.68
N LEU A 107 -9.69 18.60 -4.20
CA LEU A 107 -8.28 18.28 -4.47
C LEU A 107 -7.57 19.34 -5.30
N LYS A 108 -8.22 19.82 -6.37
CA LYS A 108 -7.66 20.85 -7.23
C LYS A 108 -7.40 22.16 -6.48
N GLU A 109 -8.32 22.57 -5.63
CA GLU A 109 -8.19 23.77 -4.81
C GLU A 109 -7.08 23.59 -3.76
N ALA A 110 -7.00 22.40 -3.15
CA ALA A 110 -5.96 22.05 -2.18
C ALA A 110 -4.55 22.13 -2.81
N ILE A 111 -4.38 21.61 -4.04
CA ILE A 111 -3.11 21.68 -4.77
C ILE A 111 -2.78 23.15 -5.13
N ASP A 112 -3.72 23.88 -5.69
CA ASP A 112 -3.48 25.30 -6.09
C ASP A 112 -3.14 26.18 -4.88
N LEU A 113 -3.79 25.95 -3.73
CA LEU A 113 -3.48 26.65 -2.48
C LEU A 113 -2.09 26.27 -1.98
N THR A 114 -1.78 24.98 -1.95
CA THR A 114 -0.47 24.48 -1.50
C THR A 114 0.67 25.04 -2.33
N VAL A 115 0.54 25.01 -3.66
CA VAL A 115 1.56 25.56 -4.57
C VAL A 115 1.81 27.04 -4.29
N ARG A 116 0.75 27.83 -4.10
CA ARG A 116 0.85 29.27 -3.79
C ARG A 116 1.57 29.51 -2.48
N GLU A 117 1.13 28.85 -1.41
CA GLU A 117 1.75 28.99 -0.10
C GLU A 117 3.21 28.54 -0.09
N CYS A 118 3.53 27.42 -0.72
CA CYS A 118 4.90 26.93 -0.80
C CYS A 118 5.82 27.92 -1.53
N ILE A 119 5.35 28.56 -2.59
CA ILE A 119 6.08 29.63 -3.27
C ILE A 119 6.29 30.83 -2.33
N GLU A 120 5.27 31.27 -1.61
CA GLU A 120 5.37 32.38 -0.64
C GLU A 120 6.33 32.07 0.53
N GLU A 121 6.31 30.84 1.01
CA GLU A 121 7.18 30.35 2.11
C GLU A 121 8.58 29.94 1.65
N ASN A 122 8.89 30.09 0.36
CA ASN A 122 10.17 29.69 -0.25
C ASN A 122 10.46 28.17 -0.17
N ILE A 123 9.40 27.35 -0.22
CA ILE A 123 9.46 25.88 -0.23
C ILE A 123 9.36 25.42 -1.69
N LEU A 124 10.37 24.73 -2.22
CA LEU A 124 10.47 24.33 -3.63
C LEU A 124 10.19 25.47 -4.62
N ARG A 125 10.41 26.71 -4.23
CA ARG A 125 9.95 27.89 -4.94
C ARG A 125 10.33 27.90 -6.42
N ASP A 126 11.63 27.82 -6.71
CA ASP A 126 12.13 27.91 -8.10
C ASP A 126 11.56 26.78 -8.98
N PHE A 127 11.40 25.59 -8.39
CA PHE A 127 10.81 24.44 -9.07
C PHE A 127 9.33 24.65 -9.35
N LEU A 128 8.57 25.07 -8.35
CA LEU A 128 7.12 25.30 -8.47
C LEU A 128 6.79 26.47 -9.41
N GLU A 129 7.60 27.53 -9.42
CA GLU A 129 7.43 28.64 -10.36
C GLU A 129 7.66 28.20 -11.82
N GLN A 130 8.66 27.34 -12.07
CA GLN A 130 9.01 26.86 -13.40
C GLN A 130 8.08 25.76 -13.93
N HIS A 131 7.61 24.88 -13.05
CA HIS A 131 6.89 23.63 -13.40
C HIS A 131 5.48 23.55 -12.81
N ARG A 132 4.88 24.68 -12.45
CA ARG A 132 3.59 24.73 -11.75
C ARG A 132 2.52 23.86 -12.38
N ARG A 133 2.35 23.93 -13.70
CA ARG A 133 1.32 23.19 -14.42
C ARG A 133 1.56 21.69 -14.35
N GLU A 134 2.79 21.27 -14.62
CA GLU A 134 3.18 19.85 -14.61
C GLU A 134 3.03 19.25 -13.21
N VAL A 135 3.39 20.01 -12.18
CA VAL A 135 3.23 19.59 -10.77
C VAL A 135 1.74 19.44 -10.43
N CYS A 136 0.90 20.40 -10.82
CA CYS A 136 -0.54 20.32 -10.57
C CYS A 136 -1.16 19.11 -11.27
N ASP A 137 -0.83 18.87 -12.55
CA ASP A 137 -1.35 17.74 -13.33
C ASP A 137 -0.89 16.40 -12.73
N MET A 138 0.38 16.31 -12.31
CA MET A 138 0.93 15.11 -11.67
C MET A 138 0.29 14.84 -10.30
N CYS A 139 0.13 15.87 -9.47
CA CYS A 139 -0.53 15.73 -8.16
C CYS A 139 -2.00 15.31 -8.30
N LEU A 140 -2.72 15.86 -9.26
CA LEU A 140 -4.09 15.45 -9.54
C LEU A 140 -4.16 13.96 -9.86
N THR A 141 -3.29 13.45 -10.72
CA THR A 141 -3.23 12.03 -11.08
C THR A 141 -2.87 11.17 -9.86
N GLU A 142 -1.81 11.52 -9.14
CA GLU A 142 -1.32 10.73 -7.99
C GLU A 142 -2.34 10.61 -6.86
N PHE A 143 -3.02 11.70 -6.53
CA PHE A 143 -4.00 11.71 -5.44
C PHE A 143 -5.37 11.14 -5.85
N ASP A 144 -5.74 11.17 -7.12
CA ASP A 144 -6.95 10.52 -7.62
C ASP A 144 -6.79 8.99 -7.68
N GLU A 145 -5.63 8.49 -8.10
CA GLU A 145 -5.32 7.05 -8.05
C GLU A 145 -5.43 6.50 -6.63
N LYS A 146 -4.88 7.23 -5.63
CA LYS A 146 -5.04 6.85 -4.21
C LYS A 146 -6.49 6.83 -3.75
N LYS A 147 -7.29 7.79 -4.16
CA LYS A 147 -8.72 7.80 -3.85
C LYS A 147 -9.44 6.59 -4.44
N TYR A 148 -9.07 6.21 -5.67
CA TYR A 148 -9.60 5.02 -6.34
C TYR A 148 -9.18 3.73 -5.63
N GLU A 149 -7.92 3.61 -5.23
CA GLU A 149 -7.42 2.47 -4.44
C GLU A 149 -8.10 2.37 -3.07
N ASP A 150 -8.30 3.49 -2.38
CA ASP A 150 -8.99 3.53 -1.09
C ASP A 150 -10.46 3.11 -1.22
N VAL A 151 -11.15 3.53 -2.29
CA VAL A 151 -12.51 3.11 -2.60
C VAL A 151 -12.57 1.61 -2.89
N LEU A 152 -11.67 1.09 -3.74
CA LEU A 152 -11.60 -0.35 -4.04
C LEU A 152 -11.32 -1.20 -2.80
N ARG A 153 -10.45 -0.71 -1.89
CA ARG A 153 -10.14 -1.39 -0.63
C ARG A 153 -11.35 -1.43 0.31
N GLU A 154 -12.08 -0.34 0.40
CA GLU A 154 -13.30 -0.29 1.24
C GLU A 154 -14.41 -1.15 0.65
N GLU A 155 -14.63 -1.11 -0.67
CA GLU A 155 -15.56 -2.00 -1.36
C GLU A 155 -15.19 -3.47 -1.14
N GLY A 156 -13.93 -3.86 -1.32
CA GLY A 156 -13.46 -5.23 -1.05
C GLY A 156 -13.63 -5.64 0.41
N ARG A 157 -13.47 -4.71 1.36
CA ARG A 157 -13.73 -4.96 2.78
C ARG A 157 -15.22 -5.15 3.05
N GLU A 158 -16.08 -4.35 2.45
CA GLU A 158 -17.54 -4.46 2.59
C GLU A 158 -18.06 -5.76 1.97
N GLU A 159 -17.56 -6.12 0.77
CA GLU A 159 -17.88 -7.39 0.12
C GLU A 159 -17.45 -8.59 0.96
N GLY A 160 -16.21 -8.61 1.46
CA GLY A 160 -15.72 -9.69 2.33
C GLY A 160 -16.52 -9.82 3.63
N LEU A 161 -16.96 -8.70 4.23
CA LEU A 161 -17.86 -8.72 5.39
C LEU A 161 -19.26 -9.24 5.04
N ALA A 162 -19.77 -8.89 3.86
CA ALA A 162 -21.08 -9.36 3.40
C ALA A 162 -21.06 -10.86 3.09
N GLU A 163 -20.00 -11.34 2.43
CA GLU A 163 -19.78 -12.76 2.17
C GLU A 163 -19.63 -13.55 3.47
N GLY A 164 -18.78 -13.10 4.41
CA GLY A 164 -18.59 -13.75 5.71
C GLY A 164 -19.90 -13.87 6.49
N ARG A 165 -20.72 -12.81 6.53
CA ARG A 165 -22.06 -12.87 7.17
C ARG A 165 -23.02 -13.81 6.46
N SER A 166 -22.91 -13.91 5.13
CA SER A 166 -23.76 -14.81 4.34
C SER A 166 -23.39 -16.27 4.60
N GLU A 167 -22.10 -16.59 4.68
CA GLU A 167 -21.59 -17.93 4.99
C GLU A 167 -21.93 -18.35 6.42
N GLU A 168 -21.71 -17.44 7.40
CA GLU A 168 -22.10 -17.67 8.78
C GLU A 168 -23.59 -17.98 8.91
N ARG A 169 -24.43 -17.19 8.22
CA ARG A 169 -25.88 -17.41 8.21
C ARG A 169 -26.27 -18.77 7.61
N LYS A 170 -25.62 -19.18 6.52
CA LYS A 170 -25.84 -20.50 5.91
C LYS A 170 -25.45 -21.63 6.88
N THR A 171 -24.28 -21.49 7.51
CA THR A 171 -23.79 -22.46 8.51
C THR A 171 -24.74 -22.59 9.70
N LEU A 172 -25.22 -21.45 10.24
CA LEU A 172 -26.18 -21.46 11.34
C LEU A 172 -27.51 -22.10 10.95
N LEU A 173 -28.03 -21.84 9.74
CA LEU A 173 -29.25 -22.47 9.24
C LEU A 173 -29.07 -23.98 9.07
N GLU A 174 -27.94 -24.43 8.57
CA GLU A 174 -27.62 -25.86 8.43
C GLU A 174 -27.57 -26.57 9.79
N ILE A 175 -26.92 -25.92 10.77
CA ILE A 175 -26.87 -26.44 12.15
C ILE A 175 -28.27 -26.57 12.76
N VAL A 176 -29.10 -25.50 12.61
CA VAL A 176 -30.48 -25.51 13.11
C VAL A 176 -31.32 -26.62 12.47
N GLN A 177 -31.13 -26.84 11.17
CA GLN A 177 -31.79 -27.93 10.44
C GLN A 177 -31.41 -29.30 11.00
N LYS A 178 -30.10 -29.57 11.16
CA LYS A 178 -29.59 -30.85 11.72
C LYS A 178 -30.04 -31.08 13.16
N LEU A 179 -30.14 -30.02 13.96
CA LEU A 179 -30.69 -30.11 15.31
C LEU A 179 -32.21 -30.41 15.31
N LYS A 180 -32.97 -29.98 14.29
CA LYS A 180 -34.39 -30.33 14.11
C LYS A 180 -34.55 -31.78 13.68
N GLU A 181 -33.61 -32.31 12.91
CA GLU A 181 -33.56 -33.71 12.46
C GLU A 181 -33.14 -34.69 13.56
N GLY A 182 -32.82 -34.21 14.78
CA GLY A 182 -32.54 -35.01 15.96
C GLY A 182 -31.08 -35.25 16.25
N LYS A 183 -30.15 -34.62 15.53
CA LYS A 183 -28.72 -34.67 15.89
C LYS A 183 -28.45 -33.89 17.18
N THR A 184 -27.56 -34.44 18.01
CA THR A 184 -27.15 -33.77 19.25
C THR A 184 -26.02 -32.77 18.99
N PRO A 185 -25.84 -31.73 19.84
CA PRO A 185 -24.75 -30.78 19.71
C PRO A 185 -23.37 -31.43 19.66
N GLU A 186 -23.17 -32.48 20.48
CA GLU A 186 -21.90 -33.21 20.54
C GLU A 186 -21.61 -33.96 19.22
N GLN A 187 -22.64 -34.47 18.58
CA GLN A 187 -22.52 -35.14 17.28
C GLN A 187 -22.16 -34.11 16.18
N LEU A 188 -22.73 -32.92 16.21
CA LEU A 188 -22.42 -31.88 15.23
C LEU A 188 -20.98 -31.38 15.34
N VAL A 189 -20.47 -31.23 16.55
CA VAL A 189 -19.05 -30.91 16.78
C VAL A 189 -18.14 -32.07 16.35
N ALA A 190 -18.52 -33.30 16.59
CA ALA A 190 -17.78 -34.48 16.12
C ALA A 190 -17.78 -34.60 14.57
N ASP A 191 -18.84 -34.14 13.91
CA ASP A 191 -18.96 -34.03 12.44
C ASP A 191 -18.14 -32.86 11.83
N GLY A 192 -17.38 -32.12 12.67
CA GLY A 192 -16.47 -31.04 12.23
C GLY A 192 -17.07 -29.64 12.25
N MET A 193 -18.25 -29.44 12.85
CA MET A 193 -18.82 -28.07 12.98
C MET A 193 -18.18 -27.36 14.18
N GLU A 194 -17.92 -26.06 14.00
CA GLU A 194 -17.34 -25.23 15.06
C GLU A 194 -18.28 -25.14 16.27
N LYS A 195 -17.75 -25.35 17.46
CA LYS A 195 -18.51 -25.35 18.70
C LYS A 195 -19.25 -24.04 18.94
N GLU A 196 -18.62 -22.90 18.67
CA GLU A 196 -19.21 -21.54 18.80
C GLU A 196 -20.43 -21.37 17.90
N SER A 197 -20.36 -21.87 16.67
CA SER A 197 -21.47 -21.83 15.72
C SER A 197 -22.63 -22.74 16.18
N VAL A 198 -22.33 -23.90 16.75
CA VAL A 198 -23.34 -24.81 17.32
C VAL A 198 -24.04 -24.19 18.54
N ASP A 199 -23.27 -23.57 19.44
CA ASP A 199 -23.81 -22.91 20.62
C ASP A 199 -24.71 -21.70 20.23
N SER A 200 -24.28 -20.92 19.24
CA SER A 200 -25.06 -19.81 18.68
C SER A 200 -26.39 -20.28 18.05
N ALA A 201 -26.36 -21.38 17.29
CA ALA A 201 -27.56 -21.97 16.71
C ALA A 201 -28.55 -22.49 17.75
N ILE A 202 -28.07 -23.04 18.88
CA ILE A 202 -28.91 -23.48 20.00
C ILE A 202 -29.60 -22.27 20.67
N MET A 203 -28.88 -21.17 20.86
CA MET A 203 -29.45 -19.93 21.38
C MET A 203 -30.56 -19.40 20.46
N LEU A 204 -30.32 -19.34 19.16
CA LEU A 204 -31.31 -18.90 18.17
C LEU A 204 -32.56 -19.79 18.18
N ARG A 205 -32.38 -21.13 18.32
CA ARG A 205 -33.52 -22.06 18.40
C ARG A 205 -34.41 -21.85 19.63
N LYS A 206 -33.87 -21.33 20.73
CA LYS A 206 -34.64 -21.03 21.96
C LYS A 206 -35.46 -19.73 21.85
N LEU A 207 -35.16 -18.90 20.90
CA LEU A 207 -35.81 -17.60 20.67
C LEU A 207 -36.88 -17.65 19.58
N LEU A 208 -36.95 -18.75 18.84
CA LEU A 208 -37.96 -19.08 17.82
C LEU A 208 -38.95 -20.09 18.35
#